data_4da00a24b4b7448e4270cd98763cb2b9
#
_entry.id   4da00a24b4b7448e4270cd98763cb2b9
#
_cell.length_a   1.000
_cell.length_b   1.000
_cell.length_c   1.000
_cell.angle_alpha   90.00
_cell.angle_beta   90.00
_cell.angle_gamma   90.00
#
_symmetry.space_group_name_H-M   'P 1'
#
loop_
_entity.id
_entity.type
_entity.pdbx_description
1 polymer ?
#
loop_
_entity_poly.entity_id
_entity_poly.type
_entity_poly.pdbx_seq_one_letter_code
_entity_poly.pdbx_strand_id
1 'polypeptide(L)'
;EKSTKVYGPDVWLPDETLAILKDYVVSIKGPLTTPVGGGIRSLNVALRQMLDLYVCLRPVRWFKGVPSPVKNPGKVDMVIFRENTEDIYAGIEFEAGSEGNRKILEFLKANFPKEYGKIRFPETSGIGIKPVSKDGTERLVRAAIDYAIRNAQKSLTIVHKGNIMKYTEGAFRNWAYALAEREFGDQVYTWDQWERTKAAKGEAEAQAEQKAALAAGKVLVKDAIADITLQQVLTRPEEFDVIATLNLNGDYLSDALAAQVGGIGIAPGGNINYVTGHAVFEATHGTAPKYANLDKVNPGSV
;
A
#
# COMPACT_ATOMS: atom_id res chain seq x y z
N GLU A 1 -2.00 -13.64 22.88
CA GLU A 1 -2.05 -14.63 23.97
C GLU A 1 -2.00 -14.00 25.37
N LYS A 2 -1.09 -13.04 25.67
CA LYS A 2 -1.05 -12.41 27.00
C LYS A 2 -2.31 -11.60 27.28
N SER A 3 -2.83 -10.88 26.30
CA SER A 3 -4.06 -10.11 26.44
C SER A 3 -5.24 -11.00 26.85
N THR A 4 -5.45 -12.11 26.15
CA THR A 4 -6.55 -13.03 26.44
C THR A 4 -6.44 -13.70 27.82
N LYS A 5 -5.22 -13.84 28.36
CA LYS A 5 -4.98 -14.38 29.71
C LYS A 5 -5.29 -13.37 30.82
N VAL A 6 -5.11 -12.07 30.54
CA VAL A 6 -5.29 -11.00 31.54
C VAL A 6 -6.69 -10.41 31.49
N TYR A 7 -7.22 -10.17 30.29
CA TYR A 7 -8.48 -9.43 30.08
C TYR A 7 -9.67 -10.32 29.71
N GLY A 8 -9.46 -11.61 29.44
CA GLY A 8 -10.50 -12.57 29.07
C GLY A 8 -10.29 -13.19 27.68
N PRO A 9 -10.90 -14.35 27.39
CA PRO A 9 -10.57 -15.20 26.25
C PRO A 9 -10.75 -14.53 24.87
N ASP A 10 -11.63 -13.53 24.76
CA ASP A 10 -11.94 -12.85 23.50
C ASP A 10 -11.35 -11.43 23.41
N VAL A 11 -10.58 -11.00 24.41
CA VAL A 11 -9.98 -9.66 24.44
C VAL A 11 -8.56 -9.71 23.89
N TRP A 12 -8.44 -9.52 22.59
CA TRP A 12 -7.15 -9.51 21.88
C TRP A 12 -6.50 -8.13 21.85
N LEU A 13 -7.29 -7.07 21.78
CA LEU A 13 -6.88 -5.68 21.85
C LEU A 13 -7.69 -4.98 22.94
N PRO A 14 -7.14 -4.75 24.15
CA PRO A 14 -7.85 -4.04 25.20
C PRO A 14 -8.14 -2.58 24.85
N ASP A 15 -9.31 -2.08 25.27
CA ASP A 15 -9.70 -0.67 25.05
C ASP A 15 -8.72 0.31 25.70
N GLU A 16 -8.15 -0.04 26.86
CA GLU A 16 -7.10 0.72 27.52
C GLU A 16 -5.87 0.91 26.61
N THR A 17 -5.44 -0.15 25.92
CA THR A 17 -4.32 -0.05 24.97
C THR A 17 -4.63 0.92 23.83
N LEU A 18 -5.85 0.87 23.30
CA LEU A 18 -6.27 1.78 22.24
C LEU A 18 -6.33 3.24 22.73
N ALA A 19 -6.83 3.46 23.95
CA ALA A 19 -6.86 4.80 24.57
C ALA A 19 -5.44 5.37 24.72
N ILE A 20 -4.51 4.58 25.25
CA ILE A 20 -3.09 4.96 25.38
C ILE A 20 -2.45 5.29 24.02
N LEU A 21 -2.72 4.49 22.98
CA LEU A 21 -2.21 4.77 21.64
C LEU A 21 -2.72 6.09 21.06
N LYS A 22 -3.97 6.47 21.40
CA LYS A 22 -4.52 7.77 21.01
C LYS A 22 -3.88 8.94 21.75
N ASP A 23 -3.56 8.76 23.04
CA ASP A 23 -2.98 9.83 23.85
C ASP A 23 -1.50 10.11 23.50
N TYR A 24 -0.71 9.07 23.22
CA TYR A 24 0.72 9.19 22.99
C TYR A 24 1.12 9.53 21.54
N VAL A 25 0.18 9.57 20.61
CA VAL A 25 0.35 9.96 19.21
C VAL A 25 1.36 9.09 18.44
N VAL A 26 2.56 8.86 18.98
CA VAL A 26 3.62 8.05 18.37
C VAL A 26 3.89 6.80 19.21
N SER A 27 3.85 5.64 18.56
CA SER A 27 3.97 4.35 19.22
C SER A 27 4.85 3.39 18.44
N ILE A 28 5.46 2.44 19.15
CA ILE A 28 6.18 1.30 18.57
C ILE A 28 5.47 0.03 19.02
N LYS A 29 5.26 -0.91 18.11
CA LYS A 29 4.74 -2.23 18.44
C LYS A 29 5.60 -3.36 17.88
N GLY A 30 5.62 -4.48 18.58
CA GLY A 30 6.20 -5.71 18.08
C GLY A 30 5.37 -6.36 16.96
N PRO A 31 5.91 -7.37 16.27
CA PRO A 31 5.20 -8.10 15.23
C PRO A 31 4.00 -8.87 15.82
N LEU A 32 2.93 -8.97 15.03
CA LEU A 32 1.73 -9.73 15.36
C LEU A 32 1.48 -10.77 14.26
N THR A 33 0.95 -11.93 14.66
CA THR A 33 0.58 -12.99 13.72
C THR A 33 -0.93 -13.03 13.54
N THR A 34 -1.38 -13.08 12.29
CA THR A 34 -2.79 -13.31 11.92
C THR A 34 -2.95 -14.76 11.48
N PRO A 35 -3.87 -15.54 12.09
CA PRO A 35 -4.15 -16.91 11.65
C PRO A 35 -4.65 -16.97 10.21
N VAL A 36 -4.32 -18.05 9.49
CA VAL A 36 -4.80 -18.29 8.12
C VAL A 36 -6.09 -19.10 8.16
N GLY A 37 -7.09 -18.72 7.37
CA GLY A 37 -8.28 -19.52 7.12
C GLY A 37 -9.35 -19.54 8.23
N GLY A 38 -9.13 -18.89 9.35
CA GLY A 38 -10.08 -18.80 10.46
C GLY A 38 -9.48 -18.18 11.69
N GLY A 39 -10.28 -17.93 12.73
CA GLY A 39 -9.84 -17.30 13.97
C GLY A 39 -10.08 -15.80 14.02
N ILE A 40 -9.23 -15.03 14.69
CA ILE A 40 -9.38 -13.59 14.84
C ILE A 40 -8.97 -12.83 13.57
N ARG A 41 -9.64 -11.72 13.31
CA ARG A 41 -9.20 -10.74 12.30
C ARG A 41 -7.85 -10.14 12.69
N SER A 42 -7.10 -9.67 11.69
CA SER A 42 -5.79 -9.06 11.90
C SER A 42 -5.86 -7.89 12.87
N LEU A 43 -5.13 -7.97 13.98
CA LEU A 43 -4.98 -6.87 14.93
C LEU A 43 -4.25 -5.68 14.32
N ASN A 44 -3.35 -5.92 13.35
CA ASN A 44 -2.71 -4.85 12.59
C ASN A 44 -3.75 -4.05 11.81
N VAL A 45 -4.66 -4.74 11.11
CA VAL A 45 -5.75 -4.09 10.37
C VAL A 45 -6.68 -3.33 11.32
N ALA A 46 -7.02 -3.91 12.48
CA ALA A 46 -7.84 -3.24 13.49
C ALA A 46 -7.22 -1.92 13.96
N LEU A 47 -5.94 -1.92 14.31
CA LEU A 47 -5.22 -0.69 14.72
C LEU A 47 -5.20 0.36 13.61
N ARG A 48 -4.92 -0.05 12.37
CA ARG A 48 -4.91 0.86 11.20
C ARG A 48 -6.26 1.53 11.00
N GLN A 49 -7.36 0.79 11.15
CA GLN A 49 -8.72 1.31 11.00
C GLN A 49 -9.16 2.17 12.21
N MET A 50 -8.91 1.71 13.45
CA MET A 50 -9.36 2.41 14.67
C MET A 50 -8.63 3.73 14.93
N LEU A 51 -7.40 3.87 14.45
CA LEU A 51 -6.59 5.10 14.54
C LEU A 51 -6.54 5.85 13.21
N ASP A 52 -7.27 5.36 12.19
CA ASP A 52 -7.27 5.89 10.82
C ASP A 52 -5.85 6.13 10.26
N LEU A 53 -4.96 5.14 10.44
CA LEU A 53 -3.58 5.20 9.96
C LEU A 53 -3.54 4.88 8.46
N TYR A 54 -3.95 5.83 7.65
CA TYR A 54 -4.25 5.62 6.23
C TYR A 54 -3.03 5.45 5.31
N VAL A 55 -1.83 5.72 5.80
CA VAL A 55 -0.58 5.47 5.07
C VAL A 55 0.21 4.38 5.77
N CYS A 56 0.55 3.31 5.06
CA CYS A 56 1.62 2.40 5.46
C CYS A 56 2.89 2.80 4.68
N LEU A 57 3.81 3.44 5.39
CA LEU A 57 5.09 3.91 4.86
C LEU A 57 6.13 2.81 5.00
N ARG A 58 6.70 2.37 3.89
CA ARG A 58 7.71 1.30 3.85
C ARG A 58 8.94 1.74 3.05
N PRO A 59 9.98 2.30 3.70
CA PRO A 59 11.26 2.55 3.06
C PRO A 59 11.96 1.22 2.76
N VAL A 60 12.52 1.09 1.57
CA VAL A 60 13.31 -0.08 1.16
C VAL A 60 14.65 0.39 0.66
N ARG A 61 15.68 0.03 1.41
CA ARG A 61 17.06 0.45 1.14
C ARG A 61 18.02 -0.67 1.51
N TRP A 62 19.04 -0.86 0.67
CA TRP A 62 20.12 -1.78 0.99
C TRP A 62 21.16 -1.14 1.89
N PHE A 63 21.65 -1.88 2.87
CA PHE A 63 22.75 -1.48 3.75
C PHE A 63 24.02 -2.28 3.45
N LYS A 64 25.16 -1.58 3.36
CA LYS A 64 26.44 -2.19 3.05
C LYS A 64 26.77 -3.34 4.01
N GLY A 65 27.09 -4.50 3.44
CA GLY A 65 27.41 -5.71 4.21
C GLY A 65 26.24 -6.66 4.42
N VAL A 66 25.01 -6.25 4.11
CA VAL A 66 23.84 -7.15 4.15
C VAL A 66 23.85 -8.06 2.91
N PRO A 67 23.73 -9.40 3.07
CA PRO A 67 23.59 -10.32 1.93
C PRO A 67 22.32 -10.01 1.12
N SER A 68 22.42 -10.11 -0.18
CA SER A 68 21.30 -9.88 -1.11
C SER A 68 21.29 -10.91 -2.22
N PRO A 69 20.11 -11.34 -2.69
CA PRO A 69 19.98 -12.24 -3.83
C PRO A 69 20.21 -11.56 -5.19
N VAL A 70 20.22 -10.21 -5.23
CA VAL A 70 20.42 -9.46 -6.48
C VAL A 70 21.86 -8.99 -6.64
N LYS A 71 22.29 -8.77 -7.89
CA LYS A 71 23.68 -8.41 -8.22
C LYS A 71 24.08 -7.03 -7.70
N ASN A 72 23.18 -6.07 -7.77
CA ASN A 72 23.45 -4.65 -7.45
C ASN A 72 22.41 -4.10 -6.48
N PRO A 73 22.35 -4.61 -5.23
CA PRO A 73 21.33 -4.19 -4.28
C PRO A 73 21.42 -2.71 -3.88
N GLY A 74 22.58 -2.08 -3.99
CA GLY A 74 22.77 -0.66 -3.72
C GLY A 74 22.04 0.29 -4.66
N LYS A 75 21.43 -0.22 -5.75
CA LYS A 75 20.53 0.55 -6.61
C LYS A 75 19.08 0.61 -6.08
N VAL A 76 18.76 -0.19 -5.07
CA VAL A 76 17.45 -0.19 -4.43
C VAL A 76 17.45 0.83 -3.30
N ASP A 77 16.79 1.95 -3.52
CA ASP A 77 16.54 2.99 -2.52
C ASP A 77 15.23 3.70 -2.87
N MET A 78 14.12 3.19 -2.35
CA MET A 78 12.80 3.70 -2.65
C MET A 78 11.86 3.62 -1.45
N VAL A 79 10.79 4.41 -1.49
CA VAL A 79 9.80 4.48 -0.41
C VAL A 79 8.42 4.16 -0.95
N ILE A 80 7.74 3.20 -0.33
CA ILE A 80 6.39 2.82 -0.69
C ILE A 80 5.39 3.50 0.25
N PHE A 81 4.44 4.19 -0.34
CA PHE A 81 3.22 4.69 0.27
C PHE A 81 2.09 3.70 -0.09
N ARG A 82 1.81 2.78 0.81
CA ARG A 82 0.75 1.78 0.68
C ARG A 82 -0.51 2.32 1.32
N GLU A 83 -1.63 2.31 0.60
CA GLU A 83 -2.95 2.54 1.18
C GLU A 83 -3.19 1.51 2.30
N ASN A 84 -3.88 1.89 3.36
CA ASN A 84 -3.84 1.10 4.59
C ASN A 84 -5.20 0.85 5.24
N THR A 85 -6.30 1.37 4.68
CA THR A 85 -7.64 1.33 5.30
C THR A 85 -8.73 0.75 4.41
N GLU A 86 -8.51 0.68 3.13
CA GLU A 86 -9.45 0.21 2.11
C GLU A 86 -8.96 -1.07 1.41
N ASP A 87 -9.39 -1.27 0.17
CA ASP A 87 -9.07 -2.41 -0.66
C ASP A 87 -9.71 -3.71 -0.09
N ILE A 88 -9.22 -4.86 -0.48
CA ILE A 88 -9.67 -6.14 0.08
C ILE A 88 -9.40 -6.27 1.58
N TYR A 89 -8.48 -5.47 2.11
CA TYR A 89 -8.18 -5.38 3.54
C TYR A 89 -9.31 -4.76 4.38
N ALA A 90 -10.33 -4.18 3.75
CA ALA A 90 -11.57 -3.80 4.43
C ALA A 90 -12.28 -5.01 5.07
N GLY A 91 -11.97 -6.23 4.60
CA GLY A 91 -12.46 -7.48 5.18
C GLY A 91 -13.96 -7.70 4.95
N ILE A 92 -14.49 -7.18 3.84
CA ILE A 92 -15.89 -7.40 3.45
C ILE A 92 -15.94 -8.69 2.65
N GLU A 93 -16.10 -9.81 3.34
CA GLU A 93 -16.06 -11.14 2.74
C GLU A 93 -17.23 -12.00 3.22
N PHE A 94 -17.68 -12.88 2.33
CA PHE A 94 -18.78 -13.82 2.56
C PHE A 94 -18.33 -15.22 2.15
N GLU A 95 -18.25 -16.12 3.14
CA GLU A 95 -17.88 -17.52 2.94
C GLU A 95 -18.91 -18.23 2.05
N ALA A 96 -18.42 -19.06 1.14
CA ALA A 96 -19.25 -19.85 0.24
C ALA A 96 -20.30 -20.67 1.03
N GLY A 97 -21.57 -20.62 0.61
CA GLY A 97 -22.67 -21.33 1.26
C GLY A 97 -23.16 -20.71 2.58
N SER A 98 -22.55 -19.64 3.09
CA SER A 98 -23.07 -18.92 4.26
C SER A 98 -24.37 -18.16 3.93
N GLU A 99 -25.12 -17.77 4.95
CA GLU A 99 -26.34 -16.96 4.79
C GLU A 99 -26.04 -15.60 4.12
N GLY A 100 -24.95 -14.92 4.54
CA GLY A 100 -24.50 -13.66 3.95
C GLY A 100 -24.16 -13.81 2.48
N ASN A 101 -23.45 -14.89 2.13
CA ASN A 101 -23.08 -15.19 0.75
C ASN A 101 -24.33 -15.41 -0.13
N ARG A 102 -25.30 -16.19 0.34
CA ARG A 102 -26.57 -16.39 -0.39
C ARG A 102 -27.30 -15.06 -0.63
N LYS A 103 -27.41 -14.21 0.40
CA LYS A 103 -28.05 -12.89 0.26
C LYS A 103 -27.38 -12.01 -0.79
N ILE A 104 -26.05 -11.95 -0.81
CA ILE A 104 -25.29 -11.17 -1.80
C ILE A 104 -25.50 -11.74 -3.20
N LEU A 105 -25.44 -13.05 -3.38
CA LEU A 105 -25.65 -13.70 -4.67
C LEU A 105 -27.07 -13.50 -5.19
N GLU A 106 -28.09 -13.62 -4.32
CA GLU A 106 -29.48 -13.33 -4.65
C GLU A 106 -29.69 -11.87 -5.06
N PHE A 107 -29.09 -10.93 -4.31
CA PHE A 107 -29.12 -9.50 -4.65
C PHE A 107 -28.50 -9.24 -6.03
N LEU A 108 -27.31 -9.80 -6.30
CA LEU A 108 -26.64 -9.66 -7.60
C LEU A 108 -27.48 -10.28 -8.71
N LYS A 109 -28.06 -11.46 -8.50
CA LYS A 109 -28.89 -12.14 -9.48
C LYS A 109 -30.16 -11.32 -9.84
N ALA A 110 -30.79 -10.71 -8.83
CA ALA A 110 -32.01 -9.94 -9.02
C ALA A 110 -31.77 -8.56 -9.65
N ASN A 111 -30.67 -7.87 -9.25
CA ASN A 111 -30.45 -6.48 -9.61
C ASN A 111 -29.35 -6.28 -10.68
N PHE A 112 -28.40 -7.21 -10.79
CA PHE A 112 -27.25 -7.16 -11.70
C PHE A 112 -27.05 -8.51 -12.42
N PRO A 113 -28.05 -9.01 -13.19
CA PRO A 113 -28.01 -10.36 -13.77
C PRO A 113 -26.84 -10.56 -14.74
N LYS A 114 -26.41 -9.51 -15.42
CA LYS A 114 -25.24 -9.55 -16.32
C LYS A 114 -23.95 -9.77 -15.55
N GLU A 115 -23.78 -9.11 -14.43
CA GLU A 115 -22.61 -9.24 -13.55
C GLU A 115 -22.64 -10.58 -12.82
N TYR A 116 -23.80 -10.97 -12.30
CA TYR A 116 -24.00 -12.29 -11.70
C TYR A 116 -23.62 -13.43 -12.65
N GLY A 117 -24.01 -13.33 -13.92
CA GLY A 117 -23.69 -14.33 -14.95
C GLY A 117 -22.18 -14.52 -15.21
N LYS A 118 -21.32 -13.63 -14.70
CA LYS A 118 -19.87 -13.78 -14.76
C LYS A 118 -19.32 -14.66 -13.64
N ILE A 119 -20.09 -14.91 -12.59
CA ILE A 119 -19.71 -15.83 -11.50
C ILE A 119 -19.93 -17.25 -12.01
N ARG A 120 -18.83 -17.93 -12.31
CA ARG A 120 -18.87 -19.22 -12.99
C ARG A 120 -19.49 -20.34 -12.13
N PHE A 121 -19.25 -20.31 -10.83
CA PHE A 121 -19.70 -21.33 -9.86
C PHE A 121 -20.31 -20.65 -8.63
N PRO A 122 -21.50 -20.02 -8.74
CA PRO A 122 -22.03 -19.18 -7.66
C PRO A 122 -22.26 -19.94 -6.34
N GLU A 123 -22.68 -21.20 -6.39
CA GLU A 123 -22.98 -22.01 -5.19
C GLU A 123 -21.74 -22.34 -4.34
N THR A 124 -20.56 -22.35 -4.97
CA THR A 124 -19.29 -22.70 -4.33
C THR A 124 -18.29 -21.55 -4.28
N SER A 125 -18.70 -20.35 -4.73
CA SER A 125 -17.86 -19.16 -4.72
C SER A 125 -18.01 -18.38 -3.42
N GLY A 126 -16.91 -18.10 -2.71
CA GLY A 126 -16.84 -17.01 -1.76
C GLY A 126 -16.87 -15.65 -2.49
N ILE A 127 -17.42 -14.62 -1.85
CA ILE A 127 -17.49 -13.27 -2.40
C ILE A 127 -16.73 -12.30 -1.51
N GLY A 128 -15.81 -11.52 -2.10
CA GLY A 128 -15.12 -10.41 -1.46
C GLY A 128 -15.42 -9.09 -2.17
N ILE A 129 -15.53 -8.01 -1.41
CA ILE A 129 -15.76 -6.65 -1.95
C ILE A 129 -14.50 -5.84 -1.77
N LYS A 130 -14.07 -5.19 -2.87
CA LYS A 130 -12.89 -4.31 -2.92
C LYS A 130 -13.34 -2.84 -3.01
N PRO A 131 -13.52 -2.14 -1.88
CA PRO A 131 -13.79 -0.71 -1.90
C PRO A 131 -12.51 0.07 -2.19
N VAL A 132 -12.59 1.05 -3.08
CA VAL A 132 -11.53 2.04 -3.34
C VAL A 132 -12.23 3.38 -3.53
N SER A 133 -11.90 4.35 -2.69
CA SER A 133 -12.52 5.67 -2.70
C SER A 133 -11.61 6.75 -3.26
N LYS A 134 -12.24 7.84 -3.72
CA LYS A 134 -11.52 9.05 -4.11
C LYS A 134 -10.83 9.67 -2.91
N ASP A 135 -11.51 9.75 -1.77
CA ASP A 135 -10.99 10.39 -0.56
C ASP A 135 -9.79 9.62 0.01
N GLY A 136 -9.88 8.28 0.08
CA GLY A 136 -8.77 7.42 0.48
C GLY A 136 -7.57 7.53 -0.48
N THR A 137 -7.83 7.58 -1.79
CA THR A 137 -6.80 7.79 -2.80
C THR A 137 -6.13 9.16 -2.65
N GLU A 138 -6.91 10.23 -2.57
CA GLU A 138 -6.36 11.59 -2.52
C GLU A 138 -5.51 11.83 -1.26
N ARG A 139 -5.94 11.36 -0.09
CA ARG A 139 -5.14 11.51 1.14
C ARG A 139 -3.82 10.76 1.10
N LEU A 140 -3.80 9.55 0.53
CA LEU A 140 -2.58 8.77 0.33
C LEU A 140 -1.61 9.46 -0.63
N VAL A 141 -2.10 9.82 -1.81
CA VAL A 141 -1.28 10.39 -2.88
C VAL A 141 -0.76 11.78 -2.51
N ARG A 142 -1.56 12.58 -1.80
CA ARG A 142 -1.12 13.87 -1.24
C ARG A 142 0.08 13.68 -0.30
N ALA A 143 0.01 12.73 0.60
CA ALA A 143 1.12 12.41 1.50
C ALA A 143 2.37 11.95 0.73
N ALA A 144 2.20 11.14 -0.32
CA ALA A 144 3.32 10.67 -1.15
C ALA A 144 3.96 11.80 -1.97
N ILE A 145 3.17 12.73 -2.54
CA ILE A 145 3.70 13.89 -3.28
C ILE A 145 4.42 14.85 -2.32
N ASP A 146 3.82 15.17 -1.17
CA ASP A 146 4.46 16.00 -0.14
C ASP A 146 5.80 15.41 0.30
N TYR A 147 5.85 14.11 0.51
CA TYR A 147 7.09 13.41 0.86
C TYR A 147 8.12 13.55 -0.27
N ALA A 148 7.74 13.30 -1.52
CA ALA A 148 8.63 13.40 -2.67
C ALA A 148 9.23 14.80 -2.80
N ILE A 149 8.42 15.84 -2.66
CA ILE A 149 8.86 17.24 -2.72
C ILE A 149 9.82 17.57 -1.57
N ARG A 150 9.42 17.28 -0.33
CA ARG A 150 10.22 17.61 0.88
C ARG A 150 11.56 16.88 0.94
N ASN A 151 11.64 15.70 0.35
CA ASN A 151 12.86 14.90 0.32
C ASN A 151 13.61 14.99 -1.02
N ALA A 152 13.28 15.95 -1.87
CA ALA A 152 13.90 16.19 -3.18
C ALA A 152 13.98 14.91 -4.05
N GLN A 153 12.93 14.07 -3.97
CA GLN A 153 12.83 12.88 -4.79
C GLN A 153 12.49 13.26 -6.24
N LYS A 154 13.00 12.49 -7.19
CA LYS A 154 12.84 12.82 -8.63
C LYS A 154 11.53 12.34 -9.19
N SER A 155 10.97 11.26 -8.65
CA SER A 155 9.77 10.63 -9.19
C SER A 155 8.82 10.09 -8.13
N LEU A 156 7.51 10.10 -8.48
CA LEU A 156 6.45 9.35 -7.83
C LEU A 156 5.79 8.45 -8.87
N THR A 157 5.78 7.15 -8.62
CA THR A 157 5.12 6.16 -9.48
C THR A 157 3.81 5.68 -8.84
N ILE A 158 2.70 5.90 -9.53
CA ILE A 158 1.38 5.37 -9.17
C ILE A 158 1.27 3.94 -9.68
N VAL A 159 1.26 2.95 -8.80
CA VAL A 159 1.19 1.53 -9.18
C VAL A 159 -0.22 0.99 -9.04
N HIS A 160 -0.74 0.38 -10.11
CA HIS A 160 -2.13 -0.04 -10.19
C HIS A 160 -2.35 -1.21 -11.17
N LYS A 161 -3.52 -1.85 -11.13
CA LYS A 161 -4.01 -2.83 -12.11
C LYS A 161 -5.24 -2.32 -12.88
N GLY A 162 -5.25 -1.05 -13.24
CA GLY A 162 -6.37 -0.34 -13.84
C GLY A 162 -6.76 -0.79 -15.24
N ASN A 163 -5.90 -1.53 -15.94
CA ASN A 163 -6.24 -2.17 -17.22
C ASN A 163 -7.28 -3.29 -17.05
N ILE A 164 -7.40 -3.89 -15.87
CA ILE A 164 -8.36 -4.93 -15.52
C ILE A 164 -9.48 -4.36 -14.64
N MET A 165 -9.15 -3.72 -13.54
CA MET A 165 -10.09 -3.18 -12.56
C MET A 165 -10.33 -1.69 -12.80
N LYS A 166 -11.19 -1.37 -13.78
CA LYS A 166 -11.38 0.00 -14.31
C LYS A 166 -11.86 1.00 -13.26
N TYR A 167 -12.79 0.58 -12.38
CA TYR A 167 -13.51 1.46 -11.45
C TYR A 167 -12.95 1.46 -10.02
N THR A 168 -11.91 0.69 -9.77
CA THR A 168 -11.16 0.67 -8.51
C THR A 168 -9.70 1.08 -8.77
N GLU A 169 -8.88 0.20 -9.26
CA GLU A 169 -7.48 0.45 -9.58
C GLU A 169 -7.28 1.55 -10.65
N GLY A 170 -8.10 1.54 -11.70
CA GLY A 170 -8.07 2.58 -12.75
C GLY A 170 -8.57 3.93 -12.23
N ALA A 171 -9.58 3.92 -11.37
CA ALA A 171 -10.06 5.12 -10.70
C ALA A 171 -9.00 5.69 -9.76
N PHE A 172 -8.30 4.85 -8.98
CA PHE A 172 -7.14 5.24 -8.16
C PHE A 172 -6.11 6.00 -8.98
N ARG A 173 -5.68 5.46 -10.14
CA ARG A 173 -4.77 6.16 -11.06
C ARG A 173 -5.30 7.53 -11.47
N ASN A 174 -6.54 7.59 -11.92
CA ASN A 174 -7.13 8.82 -12.44
C ASN A 174 -7.28 9.90 -11.35
N TRP A 175 -7.71 9.53 -10.15
CA TRP A 175 -7.81 10.45 -9.01
C TRP A 175 -6.43 10.93 -8.55
N ALA A 176 -5.41 10.07 -8.61
CA ALA A 176 -4.03 10.43 -8.29
C ALA A 176 -3.49 11.53 -9.23
N TYR A 177 -3.68 11.39 -10.53
CA TYR A 177 -3.28 12.43 -11.50
C TYR A 177 -4.08 13.71 -11.33
N ALA A 178 -5.40 13.61 -11.16
CA ALA A 178 -6.25 14.78 -10.96
C ALA A 178 -5.85 15.56 -9.70
N LEU A 179 -5.52 14.88 -8.61
CA LEU A 179 -4.99 15.49 -7.38
C LEU A 179 -3.65 16.18 -7.65
N ALA A 180 -2.70 15.47 -8.27
CA ALA A 180 -1.36 15.96 -8.53
C ALA A 180 -1.40 17.28 -9.33
N GLU A 181 -2.20 17.34 -10.38
CA GLU A 181 -2.34 18.55 -11.19
C GLU A 181 -3.10 19.68 -10.47
N ARG A 182 -4.14 19.34 -9.71
CA ARG A 182 -4.97 20.32 -9.00
C ARG A 182 -4.23 20.99 -7.84
N GLU A 183 -3.49 20.23 -7.04
CA GLU A 183 -2.91 20.73 -5.78
C GLU A 183 -1.41 21.02 -5.89
N PHE A 184 -0.70 20.37 -6.82
CA PHE A 184 0.77 20.43 -6.92
C PHE A 184 1.28 20.80 -8.31
N GLY A 185 0.45 21.31 -9.21
CA GLY A 185 0.81 21.58 -10.60
C GLY A 185 2.06 22.46 -10.82
N ASP A 186 2.38 23.30 -9.84
CA ASP A 186 3.61 24.12 -9.88
C ASP A 186 4.87 23.32 -9.50
N GLN A 187 4.73 22.20 -8.77
CA GLN A 187 5.81 21.41 -8.18
C GLN A 187 5.98 20.02 -8.83
N VAL A 188 5.00 19.58 -9.62
CA VAL A 188 5.05 18.28 -10.30
C VAL A 188 4.89 18.43 -11.81
N TYR A 189 5.31 17.41 -12.54
CA TYR A 189 5.00 17.22 -13.96
C TYR A 189 4.40 15.81 -14.10
N THR A 190 3.20 15.70 -14.69
CA THR A 190 2.49 14.43 -14.78
C THR A 190 2.68 13.77 -16.14
N TRP A 191 2.62 12.42 -16.17
CA TRP A 191 2.61 11.67 -17.42
C TRP A 191 1.35 11.97 -18.25
N ASP A 192 0.20 12.23 -17.62
CA ASP A 192 -1.01 12.64 -18.31
C ASP A 192 -0.82 14.01 -19.01
N GLN A 193 -0.06 14.93 -18.43
CA GLN A 193 0.32 16.19 -19.08
C GLN A 193 1.20 15.93 -20.32
N TRP A 194 2.18 15.05 -20.20
CA TRP A 194 3.01 14.65 -21.32
C TRP A 194 2.18 14.06 -22.49
N GLU A 195 1.25 13.16 -22.19
CA GLU A 195 0.36 12.56 -23.20
C GLU A 195 -0.53 13.61 -23.87
N ARG A 196 -1.06 14.58 -23.12
CA ARG A 196 -1.83 15.69 -23.71
C ARG A 196 -0.99 16.56 -24.64
N THR A 197 0.22 16.92 -24.24
CA THR A 197 1.13 17.72 -25.08
C THR A 197 1.54 16.92 -26.31
N LYS A 198 1.85 15.64 -26.18
CA LYS A 198 2.13 14.75 -27.31
C LYS A 198 0.98 14.69 -28.31
N ALA A 199 -0.24 14.52 -27.83
CA ALA A 199 -1.43 14.46 -28.68
C ALA A 199 -1.69 15.79 -29.42
N ALA A 200 -1.42 16.93 -28.77
CA ALA A 200 -1.69 18.26 -29.32
C ALA A 200 -0.55 18.80 -30.22
N LYS A 201 0.71 18.54 -29.89
CA LYS A 201 1.89 19.17 -30.47
C LYS A 201 2.97 18.22 -30.97
N GLY A 202 2.82 16.91 -30.72
CA GLY A 202 3.77 15.88 -31.08
C GLY A 202 4.77 15.53 -29.97
N GLU A 203 5.47 14.41 -30.18
CA GLU A 203 6.33 13.80 -29.17
C GLU A 203 7.56 14.65 -28.82
N ALA A 204 8.15 15.32 -29.81
CA ALA A 204 9.33 16.15 -29.60
C ALA A 204 9.03 17.33 -28.64
N GLU A 205 7.86 17.95 -28.77
CA GLU A 205 7.42 19.04 -27.91
C GLU A 205 7.11 18.53 -26.49
N ALA A 206 6.45 17.37 -26.36
CA ALA A 206 6.19 16.74 -25.07
C ALA A 206 7.49 16.39 -24.32
N GLN A 207 8.50 15.88 -25.03
CA GLN A 207 9.83 15.59 -24.46
C GLN A 207 10.56 16.88 -24.03
N ALA A 208 10.48 17.94 -24.82
CA ALA A 208 11.07 19.24 -24.49
C ALA A 208 10.42 19.84 -23.24
N GLU A 209 9.08 19.82 -23.19
CA GLU A 209 8.30 20.29 -22.04
C GLU A 209 8.65 19.51 -20.75
N GLN A 210 8.67 18.17 -20.81
CA GLN A 210 9.05 17.34 -19.67
C GLN A 210 10.47 17.63 -19.20
N LYS A 211 11.42 17.70 -20.13
CA LYS A 211 12.81 18.01 -19.82
C LYS A 211 12.96 19.38 -19.13
N ALA A 212 12.25 20.39 -19.59
CA ALA A 212 12.25 21.71 -18.97
C ALA A 212 11.64 21.68 -17.56
N ALA A 213 10.53 20.95 -17.37
CA ALA A 213 9.89 20.81 -16.08
C ALA A 213 10.80 20.12 -15.05
N LEU A 214 11.46 19.03 -15.45
CA LEU A 214 12.39 18.31 -14.59
C LEU A 214 13.66 19.12 -14.29
N ALA A 215 14.15 19.88 -15.26
CA ALA A 215 15.27 20.80 -15.05
C ALA A 215 14.93 21.94 -14.08
N ALA A 216 13.66 22.34 -14.01
CA ALA A 216 13.15 23.29 -13.02
C ALA A 216 12.90 22.67 -11.63
N GLY A 217 13.23 21.39 -11.43
CA GLY A 217 13.12 20.70 -10.15
C GLY A 217 11.75 20.09 -9.84
N LYS A 218 10.84 20.03 -10.83
CA LYS A 218 9.54 19.35 -10.63
C LYS A 218 9.69 17.85 -10.46
N VAL A 219 8.88 17.27 -9.59
CA VAL A 219 8.76 15.83 -9.41
C VAL A 219 7.99 15.21 -10.57
N LEU A 220 8.52 14.16 -11.18
CA LEU A 220 7.82 13.41 -12.23
C LEU A 220 6.78 12.47 -11.58
N VAL A 221 5.50 12.72 -11.82
CA VAL A 221 4.42 11.80 -11.47
C VAL A 221 4.08 10.94 -12.68
N LYS A 222 4.33 9.63 -12.56
CA LYS A 222 4.10 8.64 -13.60
C LYS A 222 3.29 7.46 -13.05
N ASP A 223 2.82 6.57 -13.92
CA ASP A 223 2.15 5.35 -13.49
C ASP A 223 2.76 4.08 -14.10
N ALA A 224 2.49 2.95 -13.47
CA ALA A 224 2.87 1.64 -13.96
C ALA A 224 1.86 0.57 -13.53
N ILE A 225 1.63 -0.41 -14.40
CA ILE A 225 0.81 -1.58 -14.08
C ILE A 225 1.57 -2.46 -13.09
N ALA A 226 0.89 -3.02 -12.08
CA ALA A 226 1.48 -3.72 -10.96
C ALA A 226 2.40 -4.88 -11.35
N ASP A 227 2.02 -5.71 -12.30
CA ASP A 227 2.83 -6.85 -12.77
C ASP A 227 4.13 -6.41 -13.46
N ILE A 228 4.10 -5.36 -14.30
CA ILE A 228 5.34 -4.86 -14.90
C ILE A 228 6.19 -4.12 -13.87
N THR A 229 5.58 -3.51 -12.84
CA THR A 229 6.32 -2.88 -11.75
C THR A 229 7.15 -3.90 -10.99
N LEU A 230 6.60 -5.07 -10.65
CA LEU A 230 7.34 -6.16 -10.00
C LEU A 230 8.57 -6.59 -10.80
N GLN A 231 8.50 -6.57 -12.14
CA GLN A 231 9.65 -6.82 -13.00
C GLN A 231 10.63 -5.64 -12.99
N GLN A 232 10.13 -4.42 -13.11
CA GLN A 232 10.97 -3.22 -13.28
C GLN A 232 11.74 -2.86 -12.02
N VAL A 233 11.15 -2.99 -10.84
CA VAL A 233 11.87 -2.75 -9.57
C VAL A 233 13.00 -3.76 -9.33
N LEU A 234 12.99 -4.90 -10.01
CA LEU A 234 14.09 -5.87 -10.01
C LEU A 234 15.17 -5.52 -11.05
N THR A 235 14.75 -5.12 -12.25
CA THR A 235 15.64 -4.93 -13.41
C THR A 235 16.20 -3.52 -13.54
N ARG A 236 15.46 -2.53 -13.04
CA ARG A 236 15.75 -1.08 -13.15
C ARG A 236 15.32 -0.33 -11.89
N PRO A 237 15.75 -0.77 -10.68
CA PRO A 237 15.29 -0.18 -9.42
C PRO A 237 15.57 1.33 -9.31
N GLU A 238 16.63 1.82 -9.94
CA GLU A 238 17.04 3.23 -9.96
C GLU A 238 16.04 4.18 -10.66
N GLU A 239 15.04 3.65 -11.35
CA GLU A 239 13.98 4.45 -11.97
C GLU A 239 12.81 4.77 -11.01
N PHE A 240 12.87 4.28 -9.77
CA PHE A 240 11.81 4.41 -8.77
C PHE A 240 12.35 5.07 -7.49
N ASP A 241 11.75 6.21 -7.11
CA ASP A 241 12.06 6.88 -5.84
C ASP A 241 10.92 6.70 -4.83
N VAL A 242 9.73 7.21 -5.15
CA VAL A 242 8.51 7.05 -4.35
C VAL A 242 7.48 6.27 -5.15
N ILE A 243 6.81 5.34 -4.48
CA ILE A 243 5.73 4.54 -5.05
C ILE A 243 4.47 4.76 -4.22
N ALA A 244 3.35 5.11 -4.84
CA ALA A 244 2.04 5.12 -4.21
C ALA A 244 1.15 4.04 -4.82
N THR A 245 0.51 3.22 -3.98
CA THR A 245 -0.28 2.10 -4.46
C THR A 245 -1.35 1.68 -3.47
N LEU A 246 -2.35 0.93 -3.95
CA LEU A 246 -3.39 0.34 -3.12
C LEU A 246 -2.84 -0.74 -2.18
N ASN A 247 -3.65 -1.11 -1.21
CA ASN A 247 -3.24 -1.90 -0.05
C ASN A 247 -2.62 -3.25 -0.43
N LEU A 248 -3.27 -4.07 -1.23
CA LEU A 248 -2.76 -5.38 -1.62
C LEU A 248 -1.49 -5.29 -2.49
N ASN A 249 -1.50 -4.42 -3.50
CA ASN A 249 -0.33 -4.22 -4.35
C ASN A 249 0.88 -3.75 -3.52
N GLY A 250 0.65 -2.87 -2.56
CA GLY A 250 1.69 -2.36 -1.66
C GLY A 250 2.24 -3.43 -0.73
N ASP A 251 1.40 -4.37 -0.29
CA ASP A 251 1.82 -5.51 0.51
C ASP A 251 2.79 -6.41 -0.26
N TYR A 252 2.38 -6.87 -1.43
CA TYR A 252 3.22 -7.71 -2.27
C TYR A 252 4.52 -7.04 -2.71
N LEU A 253 4.42 -5.78 -3.15
CA LEU A 253 5.56 -5.05 -3.68
C LEU A 253 6.61 -4.76 -2.60
N SER A 254 6.19 -4.37 -1.39
CA SER A 254 7.13 -4.06 -0.31
C SER A 254 7.89 -5.30 0.16
N ASP A 255 7.25 -6.47 0.23
CA ASP A 255 7.91 -7.71 0.61
C ASP A 255 8.87 -8.21 -0.48
N ALA A 256 8.46 -8.07 -1.76
CA ALA A 256 9.34 -8.40 -2.90
C ALA A 256 10.59 -7.51 -2.92
N LEU A 257 10.44 -6.21 -2.61
CA LEU A 257 11.56 -5.28 -2.51
C LEU A 257 12.44 -5.54 -1.28
N ALA A 258 11.82 -5.84 -0.14
CA ALA A 258 12.56 -6.20 1.07
C ALA A 258 13.48 -7.42 0.82
N ALA A 259 13.00 -8.42 0.06
CA ALA A 259 13.84 -9.56 -0.34
C ALA A 259 15.07 -9.14 -1.14
N GLN A 260 14.97 -8.12 -2.00
CA GLN A 260 16.11 -7.62 -2.79
C GLN A 260 17.19 -6.96 -1.94
N VAL A 261 16.84 -6.39 -0.79
CA VAL A 261 17.79 -5.70 0.08
C VAL A 261 18.29 -6.55 1.25
N GLY A 262 17.87 -7.81 1.34
CA GLY A 262 18.36 -8.76 2.34
C GLY A 262 17.27 -9.41 3.20
N GLY A 263 16.01 -9.06 3.00
CA GLY A 263 14.85 -9.69 3.62
C GLY A 263 14.04 -8.77 4.53
N ILE A 264 12.84 -9.23 4.87
CA ILE A 264 11.88 -8.46 5.69
C ILE A 264 12.37 -8.17 7.12
N GLY A 265 13.38 -8.90 7.60
CA GLY A 265 13.95 -8.70 8.94
C GLY A 265 14.68 -7.37 9.13
N ILE A 266 14.94 -6.63 8.05
CA ILE A 266 15.57 -5.29 8.08
C ILE A 266 14.70 -4.22 7.43
N ALA A 267 13.47 -4.56 7.04
CA ALA A 267 12.54 -3.65 6.38
C ALA A 267 11.63 -2.97 7.41
N PRO A 268 11.75 -1.64 7.61
CA PRO A 268 10.91 -0.91 8.55
C PRO A 268 9.52 -0.65 7.99
N GLY A 269 8.57 -0.37 8.88
CA GLY A 269 7.21 0.04 8.52
C GLY A 269 6.64 1.05 9.50
N GLY A 270 6.00 2.10 8.98
CA GLY A 270 5.25 3.08 9.76
C GLY A 270 3.81 3.17 9.26
N ASN A 271 2.85 3.03 10.16
CA ASN A 271 1.45 3.27 9.87
C ASN A 271 1.09 4.66 10.38
N ILE A 272 0.71 5.58 9.49
CA ILE A 272 0.70 7.02 9.79
C ILE A 272 -0.61 7.66 9.35
N ASN A 273 -1.13 8.53 10.21
CA ASN A 273 -2.14 9.52 9.87
C ASN A 273 -1.48 10.90 9.80
N TYR A 274 -1.28 11.43 8.60
CA TYR A 274 -0.59 12.72 8.40
C TYR A 274 -1.44 13.94 8.79
N VAL A 275 -2.73 13.76 9.09
CA VAL A 275 -3.62 14.84 9.55
C VAL A 275 -3.55 14.99 11.06
N THR A 276 -3.65 13.88 11.79
CA THR A 276 -3.65 13.87 13.27
C THR A 276 -2.25 13.71 13.87
N GLY A 277 -1.29 13.24 13.08
CA GLY A 277 0.07 12.94 13.52
C GLY A 277 0.24 11.56 14.16
N HIS A 278 -0.84 10.79 14.34
CA HIS A 278 -0.75 9.44 14.90
C HIS A 278 0.10 8.54 14.02
N ALA A 279 1.06 7.87 14.65
CA ALA A 279 1.95 6.93 13.97
C ALA A 279 2.23 5.71 14.83
N VAL A 280 2.12 4.52 14.23
CA VAL A 280 2.51 3.25 14.85
C VAL A 280 3.60 2.61 14.00
N PHE A 281 4.81 2.56 14.53
CA PHE A 281 5.96 1.94 13.88
C PHE A 281 6.05 0.46 14.26
N GLU A 282 6.43 -0.35 13.29
CA GLU A 282 6.48 -1.80 13.45
C GLU A 282 7.50 -2.46 12.51
N ALA A 283 7.96 -3.65 12.91
CA ALA A 283 8.61 -4.55 11.99
C ALA A 283 7.60 -5.06 10.95
N THR A 284 8.01 -5.18 9.69
CA THR A 284 7.15 -5.69 8.63
C THR A 284 6.97 -7.21 8.66
N HIS A 285 7.87 -7.95 9.34
CA HIS A 285 7.80 -9.41 9.48
C HIS A 285 6.80 -9.84 10.58
N GLY A 286 6.40 -11.13 10.54
CA GLY A 286 5.59 -11.77 11.58
C GLY A 286 6.40 -12.11 12.83
N THR A 287 5.76 -12.79 13.80
CA THR A 287 6.32 -13.12 15.12
C THR A 287 7.47 -14.12 15.09
N ALA A 288 7.67 -14.86 14.01
CA ALA A 288 8.75 -15.84 13.82
C ALA A 288 9.02 -16.76 15.05
N PRO A 289 8.02 -17.49 15.55
CA PRO A 289 8.07 -18.19 16.85
C PRO A 289 9.22 -19.21 16.97
N LYS A 290 9.71 -19.72 15.84
CA LYS A 290 10.87 -20.65 15.80
C LYS A 290 12.18 -20.02 16.28
N TYR A 291 12.24 -18.70 16.36
CA TYR A 291 13.42 -17.96 16.84
C TYR A 291 13.23 -17.40 18.25
N ALA A 292 12.10 -17.69 18.90
CA ALA A 292 11.83 -17.20 20.24
C ALA A 292 12.92 -17.69 21.23
N ASN A 293 13.41 -16.77 22.07
CA ASN A 293 14.45 -17.00 23.07
C ASN A 293 15.84 -17.46 22.53
N LEU A 294 16.08 -17.30 21.22
CA LEU A 294 17.36 -17.66 20.61
C LEU A 294 18.30 -16.46 20.40
N ASP A 295 17.84 -15.24 20.66
CA ASP A 295 18.58 -13.98 20.46
C ASP A 295 19.19 -13.83 19.05
N LYS A 296 18.44 -14.31 18.02
CA LYS A 296 18.91 -14.36 16.63
C LYS A 296 18.18 -13.37 15.69
N VAL A 297 17.12 -12.73 16.15
CA VAL A 297 16.33 -11.82 15.32
C VAL A 297 17.07 -10.50 15.20
N ASN A 298 17.23 -10.02 13.95
CA ASN A 298 17.77 -8.68 13.70
C ASN A 298 16.71 -7.63 14.05
N PRO A 299 16.97 -6.66 14.96
CA PRO A 299 16.00 -5.63 15.32
C PRO A 299 15.94 -4.47 14.30
N GLY A 300 16.70 -4.51 13.23
CA GLY A 300 16.86 -3.41 12.27
C GLY A 300 15.60 -3.01 11.51
N SER A 301 14.52 -3.81 11.61
CA SER A 301 13.22 -3.45 11.05
C SER A 301 12.34 -2.59 11.98
N VAL A 302 12.71 -2.43 13.25
CA VAL A 302 12.04 -1.59 14.24
C VAL A 302 12.80 -0.30 14.46
#